data_ff0a028f62c79a98aef008ad2064bb26
#
_entry.id   ff0a028f62c79a98aef008ad2064bb26
#
_cell.length_a   1.000
_cell.length_b   1.000
_cell.length_c   1.000
_cell.angle_alpha   90.00
_cell.angle_beta   90.00
_cell.angle_gamma   90.00
#
_symmetry.space_group_name_H-M   'P 1'
#
loop_
_entity.id
_entity.type
_entity.pdbx_description
1 polymer ?
#
loop_
_entity_poly.entity_id
_entity_poly.type
_entity_poly.pdbx_seq_one_letter_code
_entity_poly.pdbx_strand_id
1 'polypeptide(L)'
;MKEKVVFFGLSTEGYHLASKMVVNGADVKIIDESAQGAIVLNSEIAQTYTDVISLREDEPLLSMEPGNVAISKAKYLFFTPRIRKTGQDLKTEVNSKFKDAVAELKKGSSVINCLPTGFGGNNENISLLEHVTGLKAGKDSSYFYFPLNDLNKTPDVIGAIKQAEEKKLLSLLKTDKKEKKFVDISSAENLHAIDTIQRFSNQCSIIEVCGKFVKNNSKYTTSFNEFKDLYLDDMVSGFYDLRMLGS
;
A
#
# COMPACT_ATOMS: atom_id res chain seq x y z
N MET A 1 17.23 11.39 -15.95
CA MET A 1 17.25 11.67 -14.49
C MET A 1 16.35 10.64 -13.87
N LYS A 2 16.79 9.93 -12.79
CA LYS A 2 15.94 8.94 -12.11
C LYS A 2 14.77 9.64 -11.41
N GLU A 3 13.59 9.05 -11.47
CA GLU A 3 12.41 9.56 -10.75
C GLU A 3 12.60 9.36 -9.25
N LYS A 4 12.34 10.41 -8.48
CA LYS A 4 12.47 10.40 -7.01
C LYS A 4 11.18 9.87 -6.38
N VAL A 5 11.28 8.72 -5.76
CA VAL A 5 10.16 8.01 -5.15
C VAL A 5 10.37 7.93 -3.64
N VAL A 6 9.35 8.25 -2.88
CA VAL A 6 9.35 8.10 -1.43
C VAL A 6 8.21 7.17 -1.03
N PHE A 7 8.51 6.18 -0.21
CA PHE A 7 7.54 5.36 0.49
C PHE A 7 7.43 5.85 1.93
N PHE A 8 6.26 6.25 2.34
CA PHE A 8 5.98 6.64 3.72
C PHE A 8 5.33 5.46 4.46
N GLY A 9 6.06 4.93 5.42
CA GLY A 9 5.72 3.71 6.14
C GLY A 9 6.37 2.47 5.54
N LEU A 10 6.49 1.44 6.38
CA LEU A 10 7.17 0.20 6.05
C LEU A 10 6.20 -1.00 6.19
N SER A 11 5.09 -0.99 5.42
CA SER A 11 4.28 -2.19 5.27
C SER A 11 5.02 -3.23 4.43
N THR A 12 4.69 -4.51 4.61
CA THR A 12 5.32 -5.61 3.87
C THR A 12 5.12 -5.44 2.36
N GLU A 13 3.89 -5.15 1.95
CA GLU A 13 3.51 -4.92 0.56
C GLU A 13 4.21 -3.69 -0.03
N GLY A 14 4.28 -2.61 0.77
CA GLY A 14 4.98 -1.38 0.39
C GLY A 14 6.46 -1.60 0.15
N TYR A 15 7.12 -2.37 1.00
CA TYR A 15 8.52 -2.74 0.84
C TYR A 15 8.76 -3.59 -0.41
N HIS A 16 7.92 -4.60 -0.67
CA HIS A 16 8.02 -5.40 -1.90
C HIS A 16 7.89 -4.54 -3.16
N LEU A 17 6.96 -3.62 -3.17
CA LEU A 17 6.80 -2.69 -4.29
C LEU A 17 8.02 -1.77 -4.43
N ALA A 18 8.52 -1.22 -3.33
CA ALA A 18 9.71 -0.38 -3.30
C ALA A 18 10.94 -1.13 -3.83
N SER A 19 11.16 -2.37 -3.40
CA SER A 19 12.25 -3.23 -3.86
C SER A 19 12.18 -3.49 -5.36
N LYS A 20 11.00 -3.81 -5.89
CA LYS A 20 10.79 -3.97 -7.33
C LYS A 20 11.13 -2.68 -8.10
N MET A 21 10.76 -1.51 -7.57
CA MET A 21 11.07 -0.22 -8.20
C MET A 21 12.56 0.09 -8.21
N VAL A 22 13.29 -0.25 -7.14
CA VAL A 22 14.76 -0.10 -7.09
C VAL A 22 15.45 -0.98 -8.13
N VAL A 23 15.08 -2.26 -8.19
CA VAL A 23 15.58 -3.19 -9.22
C VAL A 23 15.29 -2.66 -10.61
N ASN A 24 14.18 -1.97 -10.78
CA ASN A 24 13.79 -1.31 -12.02
C ASN A 24 14.51 0.03 -12.29
N GLY A 25 15.37 0.47 -11.38
CA GLY A 25 16.23 1.64 -11.56
C GLY A 25 15.67 2.96 -11.05
N ALA A 26 14.58 2.96 -10.27
CA ALA A 26 14.08 4.15 -9.58
C ALA A 26 15.02 4.58 -8.44
N ASP A 27 14.96 5.87 -8.07
CA ASP A 27 15.63 6.41 -6.87
C ASP A 27 14.60 6.38 -5.72
N VAL A 28 14.67 5.34 -4.90
CA VAL A 28 13.66 5.06 -3.87
C VAL A 28 14.20 5.34 -2.48
N LYS A 29 13.41 6.06 -1.70
CA LYS A 29 13.63 6.29 -0.26
C LYS A 29 12.43 5.79 0.52
N ILE A 30 12.69 5.18 1.68
CA ILE A 30 11.67 4.73 2.61
C ILE A 30 11.77 5.57 3.88
N ILE A 31 10.65 6.11 4.33
CA ILE A 31 10.55 6.76 5.64
C ILE A 31 9.90 5.75 6.58
N ASP A 32 10.68 5.24 7.51
CA ASP A 32 10.15 4.49 8.64
C ASP A 32 9.63 5.47 9.69
N GLU A 33 8.39 5.31 10.08
CA GLU A 33 7.71 6.15 11.07
C GLU A 33 8.41 6.18 12.43
N SER A 34 9.17 5.12 12.77
CA SER A 34 9.94 5.02 14.02
C SER A 34 11.32 5.67 13.95
N ALA A 35 11.90 5.83 12.77
CA ALA A 35 13.30 6.23 12.59
C ALA A 35 13.50 7.73 12.36
N GLN A 36 12.44 8.54 12.24
CA GLN A 36 12.46 9.98 11.94
C GLN A 36 13.31 10.39 10.73
N GLY A 37 13.76 9.43 9.92
CA GLY A 37 14.61 9.63 8.77
C GLY A 37 14.19 8.83 7.56
N ALA A 38 14.66 9.25 6.38
CA ALA A 38 14.48 8.51 5.14
C ALA A 38 15.68 7.60 4.91
N ILE A 39 15.40 6.34 4.68
CA ILE A 39 16.37 5.30 4.33
C ILE A 39 16.45 5.22 2.82
N VAL A 40 17.67 5.26 2.27
CA VAL A 40 17.88 5.03 0.84
C VAL A 40 17.90 3.52 0.59
N LEU A 41 16.97 3.07 -0.23
CA LEU A 41 16.92 1.68 -0.66
C LEU A 41 17.78 1.51 -1.92
N ASN A 42 18.80 0.66 -1.86
CA ASN A 42 19.60 0.30 -3.01
C ASN A 42 19.29 -1.12 -3.52
N SER A 43 19.79 -1.47 -4.70
CA SER A 43 19.51 -2.76 -5.32
C SER A 43 20.11 -3.94 -4.56
N GLU A 44 21.22 -3.77 -3.84
CA GLU A 44 21.84 -4.84 -3.05
C GLU A 44 20.97 -5.15 -1.84
N ILE A 45 20.52 -4.13 -1.10
CA ILE A 45 19.59 -4.28 0.02
C ILE A 45 18.30 -4.92 -0.46
N ALA A 46 17.72 -4.44 -1.56
CA ALA A 46 16.48 -4.97 -2.10
C ALA A 46 16.55 -6.44 -2.52
N GLN A 47 17.70 -6.90 -2.99
CA GLN A 47 17.92 -8.32 -3.34
C GLN A 47 18.17 -9.21 -2.14
N THR A 48 18.79 -8.68 -1.08
CA THR A 48 19.13 -9.45 0.12
C THR A 48 17.91 -9.66 1.03
N TYR A 49 16.98 -8.72 1.04
CA TYR A 49 15.80 -8.75 1.90
C TYR A 49 14.54 -9.07 1.09
N THR A 50 14.44 -10.31 0.59
CA THR A 50 13.19 -10.82 0.01
C THR A 50 12.13 -11.09 1.07
N ASP A 51 12.53 -11.35 2.31
CA ASP A 51 11.65 -11.56 3.46
C ASP A 51 11.75 -10.37 4.44
N VAL A 52 10.78 -9.50 4.36
CA VAL A 52 10.74 -8.21 5.04
C VAL A 52 10.37 -8.34 6.49
N ILE A 53 11.20 -8.88 7.31
CA ILE A 53 10.85 -8.83 8.73
C ILE A 53 11.78 -7.97 9.56
N SER A 54 12.87 -7.52 9.08
CA SER A 54 13.67 -6.58 9.86
C SER A 54 14.74 -5.91 9.02
N LEU A 55 14.56 -4.64 8.68
CA LEU A 55 15.70 -3.74 8.79
C LEU A 55 16.12 -3.83 10.25
N ARG A 56 17.11 -4.65 10.56
CA ARG A 56 17.63 -4.77 11.92
C ARG A 56 18.17 -3.42 12.30
N GLU A 57 17.89 -3.02 13.55
CA GLU A 57 18.41 -1.80 14.15
C GLU A 57 19.95 -1.68 14.07
N ASP A 58 20.64 -2.80 13.81
CA ASP A 58 22.09 -2.95 13.85
C ASP A 58 22.77 -2.84 12.49
N GLU A 59 22.04 -2.75 11.37
CA GLU A 59 22.69 -2.62 10.04
C GLU A 59 22.99 -1.17 9.72
N PRO A 60 24.22 -0.85 9.27
CA PRO A 60 24.58 0.51 8.91
C PRO A 60 23.71 0.96 7.73
N LEU A 61 22.84 1.93 7.98
CA LEU A 61 22.09 2.61 6.94
C LEU A 61 23.09 3.31 6.02
N LEU A 62 23.10 2.94 4.75
CA LEU A 62 24.08 3.43 3.75
C LEU A 62 23.98 4.94 3.52
N SER A 63 22.82 5.54 3.75
CA SER A 63 22.66 6.99 3.92
C SER A 63 21.30 7.31 4.57
N MET A 64 21.30 8.25 5.49
CA MET A 64 20.07 8.81 6.07
C MET A 64 19.90 10.25 5.59
N GLU A 65 18.70 10.59 5.17
CA GLU A 65 18.27 11.95 4.89
C GLU A 65 17.09 12.26 5.79
N PRO A 66 16.94 13.48 6.34
CA PRO A 66 15.74 13.85 7.09
C PRO A 66 14.47 13.58 6.28
N GLY A 67 13.45 12.97 6.91
CA GLY A 67 12.23 12.55 6.23
C GLY A 67 11.52 13.70 5.51
N ASN A 68 11.44 14.88 6.14
CA ASN A 68 10.86 16.08 5.55
C ASN A 68 11.61 16.53 4.28
N VAL A 69 12.95 16.42 4.26
CA VAL A 69 13.76 16.74 3.07
C VAL A 69 13.50 15.74 1.96
N ALA A 70 13.37 14.46 2.27
CA ALA A 70 13.03 13.43 1.30
C ALA A 70 11.65 13.67 0.68
N ILE A 71 10.64 13.95 1.50
CA ILE A 71 9.26 14.26 1.05
C ILE A 71 9.27 15.50 0.15
N SER A 72 9.98 16.57 0.54
CA SER A 72 10.02 17.82 -0.23
C SER A 72 10.64 17.67 -1.62
N LYS A 73 11.42 16.63 -1.84
CA LYS A 73 12.07 16.29 -3.13
C LYS A 73 11.31 15.21 -3.90
N ALA A 74 10.30 14.58 -3.29
CA ALA A 74 9.58 13.47 -3.89
C ALA A 74 8.79 13.90 -5.12
N LYS A 75 8.94 13.16 -6.22
CA LYS A 75 8.04 13.24 -7.37
C LYS A 75 6.82 12.34 -7.18
N TYR A 76 7.03 11.19 -6.54
CA TYR A 76 6.02 10.22 -6.19
C TYR A 76 6.12 9.86 -4.72
N LEU A 77 5.01 9.99 -4.00
CA LEU A 77 4.87 9.59 -2.61
C LEU A 77 3.89 8.42 -2.53
N PHE A 78 4.38 7.24 -2.14
CA PHE A 78 3.58 6.07 -1.84
C PHE A 78 3.28 6.04 -0.35
N PHE A 79 2.01 6.08 0.00
CA PHE A 79 1.55 6.00 1.37
C PHE A 79 1.28 4.54 1.74
N THR A 80 2.22 3.93 2.48
CA THR A 80 2.25 2.51 2.84
C THR A 80 2.47 2.30 4.34
N PRO A 81 1.71 2.98 5.24
CA PRO A 81 1.98 2.92 6.66
C PRO A 81 1.67 1.54 7.24
N ARG A 82 2.36 1.18 8.31
CA ARG A 82 1.95 0.10 9.21
C ARG A 82 0.86 0.62 10.12
N ILE A 83 -0.31 0.00 10.10
CA ILE A 83 -1.41 0.34 10.98
C ILE A 83 -1.52 -0.71 12.09
N ARG A 84 -1.45 -0.25 13.34
CA ARG A 84 -1.47 -1.12 14.53
C ARG A 84 -2.78 -1.06 15.30
N LYS A 85 -3.50 0.05 15.20
CA LYS A 85 -4.75 0.27 15.93
C LYS A 85 -5.96 -0.32 15.21
N THR A 86 -7.05 -0.48 15.93
CA THR A 86 -8.33 -1.01 15.44
C THR A 86 -9.48 -0.12 15.91
N GLY A 87 -10.64 -0.28 15.31
CA GLY A 87 -11.83 0.48 15.68
C GLY A 87 -11.67 1.98 15.41
N GLN A 88 -12.20 2.83 16.29
CA GLN A 88 -12.17 4.29 16.13
C GLN A 88 -10.75 4.87 16.11
N ASP A 89 -9.81 4.24 16.81
CA ASP A 89 -8.42 4.68 16.83
C ASP A 89 -7.68 4.46 15.51
N LEU A 90 -8.17 3.51 14.69
CA LEU A 90 -7.64 3.22 13.36
C LEU A 90 -7.67 4.46 12.46
N LYS A 91 -8.81 5.12 12.37
CA LYS A 91 -9.00 6.31 11.53
C LYS A 91 -8.11 7.46 11.99
N THR A 92 -8.03 7.67 13.30
CA THR A 92 -7.16 8.70 13.89
C THR A 92 -5.69 8.44 13.56
N GLU A 93 -5.24 7.19 13.67
CA GLU A 93 -3.86 6.80 13.33
C GLU A 93 -3.57 7.03 11.85
N VAL A 94 -4.46 6.58 10.95
CA VAL A 94 -4.30 6.77 9.49
C VAL A 94 -4.22 8.25 9.14
N ASN A 95 -5.14 9.05 9.65
CA ASN A 95 -5.20 10.49 9.36
C ASN A 95 -3.95 11.22 9.86
N SER A 96 -3.45 10.87 11.06
CA SER A 96 -2.22 11.45 11.58
C SER A 96 -1.03 11.12 10.68
N LYS A 97 -0.83 9.85 10.36
CA LYS A 97 0.26 9.40 9.49
C LYS A 97 0.16 9.99 8.08
N PHE A 98 -1.06 10.13 7.55
CA PHE A 98 -1.25 10.73 6.23
C PHE A 98 -0.88 12.22 6.24
N LYS A 99 -1.24 12.98 7.27
CA LYS A 99 -0.82 14.37 7.43
C LYS A 99 0.70 14.50 7.45
N ASP A 100 1.38 13.65 8.23
CA ASP A 100 2.85 13.64 8.30
C ASP A 100 3.48 13.30 6.94
N ALA A 101 2.89 12.35 6.21
CA ALA A 101 3.36 11.95 4.89
C ALA A 101 3.28 13.06 3.84
N VAL A 102 2.27 13.92 3.91
CA VAL A 102 2.04 14.94 2.87
C VAL A 102 2.55 16.33 3.24
N ALA A 103 2.93 16.57 4.50
CA ALA A 103 3.21 17.91 5.04
C ALA A 103 4.19 18.75 4.21
N GLU A 104 5.22 18.12 3.66
CA GLU A 104 6.30 18.80 2.92
C GLU A 104 6.20 18.62 1.40
N LEU A 105 5.08 18.10 0.90
CA LEU A 105 4.89 17.88 -0.52
C LEU A 105 4.86 19.19 -1.30
N LYS A 106 5.46 19.17 -2.49
CA LYS A 106 5.51 20.31 -3.39
C LYS A 106 4.61 20.14 -4.60
N LYS A 107 4.26 21.26 -5.19
CA LYS A 107 3.51 21.29 -6.45
C LYS A 107 4.17 20.41 -7.53
N GLY A 108 3.35 19.64 -8.22
CA GLY A 108 3.80 18.70 -9.25
C GLY A 108 4.15 17.31 -8.74
N SER A 109 4.02 17.05 -7.42
CA SER A 109 4.15 15.71 -6.85
C SER A 109 2.88 14.88 -7.09
N SER A 110 3.03 13.57 -7.03
CA SER A 110 1.94 12.60 -7.08
C SER A 110 1.86 11.84 -5.76
N VAL A 111 0.68 11.77 -5.17
CA VAL A 111 0.39 10.95 -3.98
C VAL A 111 -0.29 9.66 -4.42
N ILE A 112 0.23 8.54 -3.98
CA ILE A 112 -0.31 7.22 -4.24
C ILE A 112 -0.71 6.60 -2.91
N ASN A 113 -2.01 6.60 -2.62
CA ASN A 113 -2.52 5.93 -1.44
C ASN A 113 -2.57 4.42 -1.69
N CYS A 114 -1.72 3.69 -0.98
CA CYS A 114 -1.62 2.23 -1.05
C CYS A 114 -2.37 1.52 0.08
N LEU A 115 -2.92 2.28 1.01
CA LEU A 115 -3.70 1.73 2.10
C LEU A 115 -5.13 1.47 1.60
N PRO A 116 -5.68 0.26 1.80
CA PRO A 116 -7.10 0.02 1.60
C PRO A 116 -7.95 0.98 2.41
N THR A 117 -8.92 1.60 1.78
CA THR A 117 -9.86 2.53 2.44
C THR A 117 -11.28 1.99 2.35
N GLY A 118 -12.12 2.36 3.31
CA GLY A 118 -13.57 2.20 3.19
C GLY A 118 -14.17 3.17 2.18
N PHE A 119 -15.48 3.13 2.01
CA PHE A 119 -16.21 4.01 1.12
C PHE A 119 -15.99 5.48 1.48
N GLY A 120 -15.51 6.27 0.55
CA GLY A 120 -15.24 7.70 0.74
C GLY A 120 -13.94 8.03 1.52
N GLY A 121 -13.16 7.04 1.94
CA GLY A 121 -11.93 7.26 2.69
C GLY A 121 -10.87 8.04 1.92
N ASN A 122 -10.79 7.87 0.60
CA ASN A 122 -9.90 8.69 -0.22
C ASN A 122 -10.35 10.15 -0.32
N ASN A 123 -11.64 10.45 -0.27
CA ASN A 123 -12.11 11.84 -0.23
C ASN A 123 -11.61 12.56 1.02
N GLU A 124 -11.55 11.86 2.14
CA GLU A 124 -10.97 12.38 3.38
C GLU A 124 -9.46 12.64 3.22
N ASN A 125 -8.71 11.67 2.69
CA ASN A 125 -7.29 11.82 2.40
C ASN A 125 -7.02 12.99 1.43
N ILE A 126 -7.84 13.17 0.40
CA ILE A 126 -7.74 14.28 -0.54
C ILE A 126 -7.98 15.61 0.17
N SER A 127 -9.00 15.68 1.02
CA SER A 127 -9.29 16.87 1.82
C SER A 127 -8.15 17.21 2.79
N LEU A 128 -7.55 16.19 3.43
CA LEU A 128 -6.38 16.37 4.29
C LEU A 128 -5.16 16.85 3.51
N LEU A 129 -4.87 16.26 2.34
CA LEU A 129 -3.81 16.71 1.45
C LEU A 129 -3.95 18.19 1.11
N GLU A 130 -5.14 18.61 0.66
CA GLU A 130 -5.41 20.01 0.31
C GLU A 130 -5.30 20.94 1.51
N HIS A 131 -5.80 20.51 2.68
CA HIS A 131 -5.76 21.32 3.90
C HIS A 131 -4.32 21.51 4.43
N VAL A 132 -3.54 20.42 4.47
CA VAL A 132 -2.18 20.45 5.05
C VAL A 132 -1.19 21.16 4.14
N THR A 133 -1.29 20.94 2.84
CA THR A 133 -0.29 21.44 1.87
C THR A 133 -0.71 22.74 1.17
N GLY A 134 -2.00 23.06 1.16
CA GLY A 134 -2.56 24.11 0.30
C GLY A 134 -2.62 23.76 -1.19
N LEU A 135 -2.16 22.56 -1.59
CA LEU A 135 -2.16 22.10 -2.99
C LEU A 135 -3.53 21.55 -3.36
N LYS A 136 -4.01 21.86 -4.56
CA LYS A 136 -5.27 21.31 -5.08
C LYS A 136 -5.01 19.99 -5.79
N ALA A 137 -5.64 18.91 -5.30
CA ALA A 137 -5.60 17.60 -5.93
C ALA A 137 -6.20 17.64 -7.34
N GLY A 138 -5.54 16.99 -8.29
CA GLY A 138 -5.89 17.03 -9.71
C GLY A 138 -5.43 18.28 -10.47
N LYS A 139 -4.98 19.34 -9.80
CA LYS A 139 -4.47 20.58 -10.41
C LYS A 139 -2.99 20.82 -10.08
N ASP A 140 -2.66 20.86 -8.79
CA ASP A 140 -1.31 21.16 -8.31
C ASP A 140 -0.54 19.88 -7.96
N SER A 141 -1.25 18.82 -7.59
CA SER A 141 -0.74 17.49 -7.31
C SER A 141 -1.66 16.43 -7.90
N SER A 142 -1.11 15.27 -8.26
CA SER A 142 -1.92 14.12 -8.68
C SER A 142 -2.22 13.23 -7.47
N TYR A 143 -3.37 12.58 -7.48
CA TYR A 143 -3.74 11.62 -6.45
C TYR A 143 -4.21 10.33 -7.08
N PHE A 144 -3.67 9.20 -6.60
CA PHE A 144 -4.01 7.86 -7.03
C PHE A 144 -4.39 6.98 -5.84
N TYR A 145 -5.36 6.10 -6.06
CA TYR A 145 -5.70 5.02 -5.14
C TYR A 145 -5.22 3.69 -5.72
N PHE A 146 -4.28 3.07 -5.01
CA PHE A 146 -3.55 1.88 -5.44
C PHE A 146 -3.43 0.90 -4.27
N PRO A 147 -4.55 0.32 -3.79
CA PRO A 147 -4.56 -0.49 -2.58
C PRO A 147 -3.69 -1.73 -2.73
N LEU A 148 -2.70 -1.88 -1.86
CA LEU A 148 -1.84 -3.05 -1.79
C LEU A 148 -2.39 -4.02 -0.75
N ASN A 149 -2.85 -5.17 -1.20
CA ASN A 149 -3.42 -6.23 -0.37
C ASN A 149 -2.83 -7.62 -0.67
N ASP A 150 -1.83 -7.67 -1.54
CA ASP A 150 -1.16 -8.89 -1.96
C ASP A 150 0.32 -8.60 -2.25
N LEU A 151 1.22 -9.44 -1.73
CA LEU A 151 2.66 -9.31 -1.93
C LEU A 151 3.08 -9.52 -3.39
N ASN A 152 2.36 -10.37 -4.09
CA ASN A 152 2.72 -10.82 -5.42
C ASN A 152 1.95 -10.09 -6.53
N LYS A 153 0.83 -9.47 -6.20
CA LYS A 153 -0.07 -8.86 -7.17
C LYS A 153 -0.36 -7.40 -6.84
N THR A 154 -0.05 -6.51 -7.76
CA THR A 154 -0.51 -5.13 -7.70
C THR A 154 -1.95 -5.02 -8.22
N PRO A 155 -2.76 -4.06 -7.74
CA PRO A 155 -4.16 -3.93 -8.14
C PRO A 155 -4.30 -3.75 -9.66
N ASP A 156 -5.29 -4.39 -10.26
CA ASP A 156 -5.59 -4.27 -11.69
C ASP A 156 -6.35 -2.97 -12.00
N VAL A 157 -7.05 -2.43 -11.00
CA VAL A 157 -7.79 -1.17 -11.09
C VAL A 157 -7.12 -0.12 -10.23
N ILE A 158 -6.89 1.05 -10.79
CA ILE A 158 -6.25 2.20 -10.14
C ILE A 158 -7.24 3.36 -10.16
N GLY A 159 -7.53 3.91 -8.98
CA GLY A 159 -8.29 5.15 -8.87
C GLY A 159 -7.43 6.37 -9.20
N ALA A 160 -7.95 7.32 -9.96
CA ALA A 160 -7.26 8.56 -10.30
C ALA A 160 -8.22 9.75 -10.32
N ILE A 161 -7.80 10.89 -9.77
CA ILE A 161 -8.57 12.14 -9.90
C ILE A 161 -8.47 12.67 -11.32
N LYS A 162 -7.29 12.57 -11.95
CA LYS A 162 -7.02 13.09 -13.28
C LYS A 162 -6.14 12.14 -14.08
N GLN A 163 -6.59 11.81 -15.28
CA GLN A 163 -5.93 10.84 -16.16
C GLN A 163 -4.59 11.30 -16.76
N ALA A 164 -4.21 12.57 -16.60
CA ALA A 164 -3.03 13.12 -17.27
C ALA A 164 -1.68 12.48 -16.84
N GLU A 165 -1.58 11.95 -15.62
CA GLU A 165 -0.34 11.38 -15.07
C GLU A 165 -0.30 9.84 -15.10
N GLU A 166 -1.34 9.19 -15.61
CA GLU A 166 -1.46 7.72 -15.68
C GLU A 166 -0.27 7.06 -16.37
N LYS A 167 0.12 7.61 -17.53
CA LYS A 167 1.23 7.06 -18.32
C LYS A 167 2.57 7.09 -17.55
N LYS A 168 2.77 8.14 -16.74
CA LYS A 168 4.00 8.29 -15.95
C LYS A 168 4.02 7.28 -14.80
N LEU A 169 2.88 7.09 -14.12
CA LEU A 169 2.76 6.09 -13.07
C LEU A 169 3.00 4.67 -13.63
N LEU A 170 2.39 4.32 -14.77
CA LEU A 170 2.62 3.02 -15.43
C LEU A 170 4.08 2.83 -15.82
N SER A 171 4.73 3.87 -16.35
CA SER A 171 6.16 3.82 -16.68
C SER A 171 7.02 3.58 -15.44
N LEU A 172 6.67 4.21 -14.32
CA LEU A 172 7.36 4.01 -13.04
C LEU A 172 7.18 2.58 -12.52
N LEU A 173 5.97 2.05 -12.60
CA LEU A 173 5.63 0.68 -12.19
C LEU A 173 6.16 -0.38 -13.16
N LYS A 174 6.67 0.02 -14.34
CA LYS A 174 7.04 -0.85 -15.46
C LYS A 174 5.94 -1.87 -15.80
N THR A 175 4.71 -1.42 -15.77
CA THR A 175 3.53 -2.23 -16.05
C THR A 175 2.92 -1.81 -17.39
N ASP A 176 2.45 -2.76 -18.18
CA ASP A 176 1.79 -2.45 -19.45
C ASP A 176 0.41 -1.83 -19.20
N LYS A 177 0.03 -0.85 -20.04
CA LYS A 177 -1.29 -0.20 -19.98
C LYS A 177 -2.46 -1.17 -20.17
N LYS A 178 -2.23 -2.32 -20.79
CA LYS A 178 -3.23 -3.37 -20.97
C LYS A 178 -3.56 -4.13 -19.68
N GLU A 179 -2.66 -4.10 -18.70
CA GLU A 179 -2.80 -4.83 -17.45
C GLU A 179 -3.47 -4.00 -16.35
N LYS A 180 -3.55 -2.67 -16.52
CA LYS A 180 -4.07 -1.74 -15.49
C LYS A 180 -5.17 -0.86 -16.07
N LYS A 181 -6.29 -0.80 -15.36
CA LYS A 181 -7.44 0.03 -15.71
C LYS A 181 -7.54 1.23 -14.76
N PHE A 182 -7.56 2.44 -15.32
CA PHE A 182 -7.81 3.65 -14.55
C PHE A 182 -9.30 3.97 -14.52
N VAL A 183 -9.80 4.29 -13.35
CA VAL A 183 -11.17 4.73 -13.09
C VAL A 183 -11.14 5.91 -12.11
N ASP A 184 -12.29 6.54 -11.87
CA ASP A 184 -12.39 7.52 -10.80
C ASP A 184 -12.19 6.88 -9.42
N ILE A 185 -11.85 7.70 -8.43
CA ILE A 185 -11.51 7.24 -7.06
C ILE A 185 -12.65 6.44 -6.43
N SER A 186 -13.88 6.93 -6.54
CA SER A 186 -15.04 6.28 -5.93
C SER A 186 -15.33 4.92 -6.56
N SER A 187 -15.22 4.82 -7.89
CA SER A 187 -15.34 3.54 -8.59
C SER A 187 -14.26 2.55 -8.18
N ALA A 188 -13.02 3.01 -7.98
CA ALA A 188 -11.93 2.15 -7.51
C ALA A 188 -12.17 1.65 -6.08
N GLU A 189 -12.64 2.51 -5.17
CA GLU A 189 -13.02 2.13 -3.80
C GLU A 189 -14.12 1.06 -3.81
N ASN A 190 -15.17 1.28 -4.59
CA ASN A 190 -16.28 0.34 -4.69
C ASN A 190 -15.83 -1.03 -5.23
N LEU A 191 -15.03 -1.05 -6.29
CA LEU A 191 -14.51 -2.28 -6.85
C LEU A 191 -13.60 -3.03 -5.88
N HIS A 192 -12.72 -2.31 -5.17
CA HIS A 192 -11.87 -2.90 -4.15
C HIS A 192 -12.68 -3.47 -2.97
N ALA A 193 -13.71 -2.74 -2.51
CA ALA A 193 -14.59 -3.20 -1.45
C ALA A 193 -15.35 -4.48 -1.85
N ILE A 194 -15.88 -4.55 -3.07
CA ILE A 194 -16.57 -5.74 -3.60
C ILE A 194 -15.61 -6.93 -3.66
N ASP A 195 -14.40 -6.75 -4.19
CA ASP A 195 -13.39 -7.80 -4.27
C ASP A 195 -13.01 -8.32 -2.88
N THR A 196 -12.81 -7.42 -1.92
CA THR A 196 -12.51 -7.77 -0.52
C THR A 196 -13.65 -8.56 0.13
N ILE A 197 -14.90 -8.11 -0.03
CA ILE A 197 -16.07 -8.81 0.51
C ILE A 197 -16.21 -10.20 -0.12
N GLN A 198 -16.01 -10.30 -1.42
CA GLN A 198 -16.10 -11.58 -2.13
C GLN A 198 -15.03 -12.57 -1.66
N ARG A 199 -13.78 -12.11 -1.52
CA ARG A 199 -12.70 -12.95 -0.98
C ARG A 199 -13.01 -13.43 0.43
N PHE A 200 -13.47 -12.53 1.31
CA PHE A 200 -13.85 -12.89 2.67
C PHE A 200 -15.00 -13.89 2.73
N SER A 201 -16.03 -13.70 1.91
CA SER A 201 -17.15 -14.63 1.80
C SER A 201 -16.69 -16.03 1.37
N ASN A 202 -15.81 -16.10 0.39
CA ASN A 202 -15.22 -17.36 -0.07
C ASN A 202 -14.42 -18.04 1.06
N GLN A 203 -13.60 -17.28 1.81
CA GLN A 203 -12.84 -17.79 2.94
C GLN A 203 -13.74 -18.33 4.06
N CYS A 204 -14.81 -17.62 4.41
CA CYS A 204 -15.79 -18.09 5.38
C CYS A 204 -16.45 -19.40 4.96
N SER A 205 -16.83 -19.53 3.68
CA SER A 205 -17.40 -20.75 3.13
C SER A 205 -16.43 -21.94 3.22
N ILE A 206 -15.16 -21.70 2.95
CA ILE A 206 -14.11 -22.72 3.04
C ILE A 206 -13.92 -23.17 4.50
N ILE A 207 -13.86 -22.22 5.45
CA ILE A 207 -13.74 -22.52 6.88
C ILE A 207 -14.95 -23.35 7.36
N GLU A 208 -16.15 -23.02 6.92
CA GLU A 208 -17.36 -23.77 7.24
C GLU A 208 -17.29 -25.20 6.70
N VAL A 209 -16.84 -25.37 5.45
CA VAL A 209 -16.64 -26.69 4.84
C VAL A 209 -15.60 -27.49 5.63
N CYS A 210 -14.44 -26.88 5.97
CA CYS A 210 -13.43 -27.54 6.79
C CYS A 210 -13.98 -27.97 8.15
N GLY A 211 -14.79 -27.11 8.80
CA GLY A 211 -15.46 -27.45 10.06
C GLY A 211 -16.40 -28.67 9.94
N LYS A 212 -17.07 -28.84 8.80
CA LYS A 212 -17.89 -30.04 8.51
C LYS A 212 -17.04 -31.30 8.34
N PHE A 213 -15.88 -31.19 7.69
CA PHE A 213 -14.95 -32.32 7.56
C PHE A 213 -14.42 -32.78 8.93
N VAL A 214 -14.10 -31.87 9.84
CA VAL A 214 -13.68 -32.21 11.22
C VAL A 214 -14.73 -33.01 11.95
N LYS A 215 -16.00 -32.59 11.87
CA LYS A 215 -17.12 -33.28 12.54
C LYS A 215 -17.35 -34.69 11.99
N ASN A 216 -16.99 -34.96 10.75
CA ASN A 216 -17.18 -36.24 10.08
C ASN A 216 -15.97 -37.18 10.18
N ASN A 217 -14.99 -36.92 11.05
CA ASN A 217 -13.80 -37.77 11.27
C ASN A 217 -13.02 -38.14 9.99
N SER A 218 -13.13 -37.37 8.93
CA SER A 218 -12.33 -37.54 7.73
C SER A 218 -10.86 -37.17 8.00
N LYS A 219 -9.93 -37.59 7.15
CA LYS A 219 -8.47 -37.27 7.25
C LYS A 219 -8.20 -35.76 7.14
N TYR A 220 -8.71 -35.03 8.11
CA TYR A 220 -8.71 -33.58 8.19
C TYR A 220 -7.32 -32.95 8.17
N THR A 221 -6.35 -33.59 8.82
CA THR A 221 -5.00 -33.06 9.00
C THR A 221 -4.28 -32.83 7.67
N THR A 222 -4.42 -33.74 6.71
CA THR A 222 -3.80 -33.61 5.38
C THR A 222 -4.46 -32.48 4.59
N SER A 223 -5.78 -32.48 4.53
CA SER A 223 -6.55 -31.46 3.79
C SER A 223 -6.43 -30.07 4.42
N PHE A 224 -6.28 -29.98 5.77
CA PHE A 224 -6.07 -28.71 6.43
C PHE A 224 -4.68 -28.13 6.18
N ASN A 225 -3.65 -28.96 6.15
CA ASN A 225 -2.30 -28.49 5.86
C ASN A 225 -2.19 -27.99 4.40
N GLU A 226 -2.74 -28.75 3.45
CA GLU A 226 -2.81 -28.30 2.05
C GLU A 226 -3.62 -27.00 1.91
N PHE A 227 -4.72 -26.88 2.64
CA PHE A 227 -5.54 -25.68 2.67
C PHE A 227 -4.79 -24.48 3.27
N LYS A 228 -4.08 -24.69 4.38
CA LYS A 228 -3.28 -23.65 5.04
C LYS A 228 -2.24 -23.07 4.09
N ASP A 229 -1.51 -23.92 3.38
CA ASP A 229 -0.45 -23.49 2.48
C ASP A 229 -0.98 -22.73 1.25
N LEU A 230 -2.22 -23.03 0.82
CA LEU A 230 -2.85 -22.37 -0.33
C LEU A 230 -3.58 -21.07 0.00
N TYR A 231 -4.09 -20.90 1.23
CA TYR A 231 -5.08 -19.84 1.52
C TYR A 231 -4.79 -19.03 2.78
N LEU A 232 -3.83 -19.41 3.61
CA LEU A 232 -3.61 -18.69 4.89
C LEU A 232 -3.05 -17.29 4.68
N ASP A 233 -2.19 -17.09 3.69
CA ASP A 233 -1.61 -15.78 3.37
C ASP A 233 -2.69 -14.82 2.86
N ASP A 234 -3.63 -15.32 2.06
CA ASP A 234 -4.78 -14.54 1.60
C ASP A 234 -5.73 -14.16 2.75
N MET A 235 -5.85 -15.01 3.78
CA MET A 235 -6.68 -14.72 4.95
C MET A 235 -6.14 -13.54 5.76
N VAL A 236 -4.84 -13.45 5.96
CA VAL A 236 -4.23 -12.38 6.78
C VAL A 236 -4.40 -11.02 6.12
N SER A 237 -4.22 -10.92 4.81
CA SER A 237 -4.44 -9.69 4.06
C SER A 237 -5.92 -9.27 4.07
N GLY A 238 -6.85 -10.21 3.90
CA GLY A 238 -8.28 -9.95 3.91
C GLY A 238 -8.82 -9.38 5.23
N PHE A 239 -8.28 -9.79 6.37
CA PHE A 239 -8.67 -9.24 7.68
C PHE A 239 -8.33 -7.75 7.85
N TYR A 240 -7.24 -7.31 7.27
CA TYR A 240 -6.87 -5.91 7.30
C TYR A 240 -7.84 -5.04 6.50
N ASP A 241 -8.15 -5.46 5.28
CA ASP A 241 -9.06 -4.74 4.39
C ASP A 241 -10.48 -4.62 4.99
N LEU A 242 -10.96 -5.68 5.64
CA LEU A 242 -12.26 -5.65 6.31
C LEU A 242 -12.33 -4.64 7.46
N ARG A 243 -11.24 -4.45 8.21
CA ARG A 243 -11.19 -3.43 9.27
C ARG A 243 -11.38 -2.02 8.69
N MET A 244 -10.84 -1.77 7.51
CA MET A 244 -10.97 -0.49 6.82
C MET A 244 -12.37 -0.26 6.25
N LEU A 245 -13.08 -1.33 5.86
CA LEU A 245 -14.46 -1.23 5.38
C LEU A 245 -15.48 -0.96 6.50
N GLY A 246 -15.17 -1.35 7.73
CA GLY A 246 -16.02 -1.18 8.92
C GLY A 246 -15.78 0.11 9.70
N SER A 247 -14.84 0.94 9.26
CA SER A 247 -14.52 2.24 9.86
C SER A 247 -15.18 3.37 9.07
#